data_4cfe4629ee4a576e154b08a7c86b130c
#
_entry.id   4cfe4629ee4a576e154b08a7c86b130c
#
_cell.length_a   1.000
_cell.length_b   1.000
_cell.length_c   1.000
_cell.angle_alpha   90.00
_cell.angle_beta   90.00
_cell.angle_gamma   90.00
#
_symmetry.space_group_name_H-M   'P 1'
#
loop_
_entity.id
_entity.type
_entity.pdbx_description
1 polymer ?
#
loop_
_entity_poly.entity_id
_entity_poly.type
_entity_poly.pdbx_seq_one_letter_code
_entity_poly.pdbx_strand_id
1 'polypeptide(L)'
;MIRRILEFQGRPLILDEIVLAASRFPGLTIPRLEEFKGSMYSFYEAAYGLRMIRAEERIRAVPAGQEVAGHLRVPAGTPLLCVDRIAFTYGDMPVEWRRGLCLTDGFSYFNELA
;
A
#
# COMPACT_ATOMS: atom_id res chain seq x y z
N MET A 1 -10.03 -1.30 7.16
CA MET A 1 -8.87 -0.66 6.51
C MET A 1 -7.60 -0.99 7.28
N ILE A 2 -6.54 -1.28 6.56
CA ILE A 2 -5.22 -1.54 7.14
C ILE A 2 -4.36 -0.31 6.87
N ARG A 3 -3.69 0.19 7.91
CA ARG A 3 -2.74 1.30 7.78
C ARG A 3 -1.39 0.82 8.28
N ARG A 4 -0.33 1.07 7.53
CA ARG A 4 1.02 0.71 7.93
C ARG A 4 2.02 1.77 7.50
N ILE A 5 3.13 1.82 8.23
CA ILE A 5 4.24 2.72 7.91
C ILE A 5 5.42 1.85 7.49
N LEU A 6 5.93 2.09 6.29
CA LEU A 6 7.12 1.42 5.79
C LEU A 6 8.33 2.30 6.06
N GLU A 7 9.34 1.72 6.67
CA GLU A 7 10.55 2.41 7.10
C GLU A 7 11.77 1.91 6.32
N PHE A 8 12.73 2.80 6.15
CA PHE A 8 14.04 2.46 5.62
C PHE A 8 15.11 3.08 6.53
N GLN A 9 15.98 2.24 7.07
CA GLN A 9 17.02 2.65 8.03
C GLN A 9 16.45 3.46 9.21
N GLY A 10 15.34 3.00 9.77
CA GLY A 10 14.67 3.64 10.90
C GLY A 10 13.91 4.91 10.58
N ARG A 11 13.85 5.32 9.32
CA ARG A 11 13.14 6.52 8.87
C ARG A 11 11.84 6.12 8.18
N PRO A 12 10.68 6.67 8.60
CA PRO A 12 9.42 6.42 7.87
C PRO A 12 9.49 7.01 6.47
N LEU A 13 9.11 6.23 5.47
CA LEU A 13 9.12 6.67 4.07
C LEU A 13 7.75 6.66 3.43
N ILE A 14 6.92 5.68 3.77
CA ILE A 14 5.63 5.47 3.11
C ILE A 14 4.58 5.21 4.17
N LEU A 15 3.46 5.93 4.05
CA LEU A 15 2.23 5.59 4.76
C LEU A 15 1.30 4.90 3.78
N ASP A 16 1.05 3.61 4.00
CA ASP A 16 0.12 2.81 3.21
C ASP A 16 -1.24 2.75 3.90
N GLU A 17 -2.29 2.96 3.11
CA GLU A 17 -3.67 2.73 3.53
C GLU A 17 -4.28 1.71 2.58
N ILE A 18 -4.77 0.58 3.13
CA ILE A 18 -5.20 -0.56 2.35
C ILE A 18 -6.62 -0.94 2.73
N VAL A 19 -7.48 -1.02 1.72
CA VAL A 19 -8.87 -1.48 1.86
C VAL A 19 -9.03 -2.76 1.07
N LEU A 20 -9.55 -3.80 1.72
CA LEU A 20 -9.77 -5.10 1.11
C LEU A 20 -11.26 -5.37 0.93
N ALA A 21 -11.61 -6.11 -0.12
CA ALA A 21 -12.97 -6.60 -0.32
C ALA A 21 -13.26 -7.68 0.75
N ALA A 22 -13.96 -7.31 1.81
CA ALA A 22 -14.11 -8.12 3.01
C ALA A 22 -14.64 -9.54 2.72
N SER A 23 -15.55 -9.68 1.76
CA SER A 23 -16.11 -10.98 1.37
C SER A 23 -15.07 -11.95 0.80
N ARG A 24 -13.95 -11.44 0.33
CA ARG A 24 -12.86 -12.25 -0.25
C ARG A 24 -11.79 -12.63 0.77
N PHE A 25 -11.82 -12.02 1.97
CA PHE A 25 -10.82 -12.23 3.01
C PHE A 25 -11.46 -12.62 4.34
N PRO A 26 -12.27 -13.71 4.36
CA PRO A 26 -12.95 -14.10 5.60
C PRO A 26 -11.93 -14.44 6.69
N GLY A 27 -12.18 -13.94 7.88
CA GLY A 27 -11.33 -14.21 9.05
C GLY A 27 -9.97 -13.53 9.03
N LEU A 28 -9.72 -12.59 8.11
CA LEU A 28 -8.47 -11.85 8.10
C LEU A 28 -8.40 -10.91 9.30
N THR A 29 -7.30 -10.99 10.03
CA THR A 29 -6.97 -10.10 11.13
C THR A 29 -5.56 -9.54 10.92
N ILE A 30 -5.28 -8.39 11.55
CA ILE A 30 -3.93 -7.80 11.48
C ILE A 30 -2.87 -8.77 12.03
N PRO A 31 -3.07 -9.45 13.18
CA PRO A 31 -2.10 -10.45 13.64
C PRO A 31 -1.81 -11.55 12.61
N ARG A 32 -2.83 -12.09 11.95
CA ARG A 32 -2.61 -13.11 10.90
C ARG A 32 -1.75 -12.58 9.78
N LEU A 33 -1.99 -11.34 9.35
CA LEU A 33 -1.20 -10.72 8.29
C LEU A 33 0.26 -10.51 8.73
N GLU A 34 0.46 -10.04 9.96
CA GLU A 34 1.80 -9.79 10.51
C GLU A 34 2.62 -11.07 10.71
N GLU A 35 1.97 -12.18 11.02
CA GLU A 35 2.64 -13.47 11.21
C GLU A 35 3.17 -14.06 9.91
N PHE A 36 2.64 -13.67 8.77
CA PHE A 36 3.06 -14.22 7.49
C PHE A 36 4.40 -13.64 7.07
N LYS A 37 5.34 -14.52 6.72
CA LYS A 37 6.64 -14.13 6.19
C LYS A 37 6.58 -14.07 4.67
N GLY A 38 6.60 -12.87 4.13
CA GLY A 38 6.51 -12.62 2.71
C GLY A 38 5.69 -11.38 2.40
N SER A 39 5.44 -11.14 1.12
CA SER A 39 4.65 -9.98 0.69
C SER A 39 3.16 -10.18 1.01
N MET A 40 2.42 -9.08 1.04
CA MET A 40 0.96 -9.16 1.21
C MET A 40 0.31 -9.96 0.09
N TYR A 41 0.78 -9.83 -1.14
CA TYR A 41 0.23 -10.58 -2.27
C TYR A 41 0.50 -12.06 -2.15
N SER A 42 1.68 -12.46 -1.65
CA SER A 42 1.96 -13.86 -1.32
C SER A 42 1.02 -14.39 -0.26
N PHE A 43 0.72 -13.59 0.74
CA PHE A 43 -0.25 -13.96 1.78
C PHE A 43 -1.65 -14.16 1.19
N TYR A 44 -2.11 -13.27 0.32
CA TYR A 44 -3.44 -13.40 -0.29
C TYR A 44 -3.54 -14.71 -1.10
N GLU A 45 -2.50 -15.06 -1.82
CA GLU A 45 -2.47 -16.30 -2.59
C GLU A 45 -2.45 -17.53 -1.68
N ALA A 46 -1.57 -17.53 -0.68
CA ALA A 46 -1.40 -18.68 0.22
C ALA A 46 -2.62 -18.92 1.10
N ALA A 47 -3.20 -17.87 1.67
CA ALA A 47 -4.29 -18.00 2.64
C ALA A 47 -5.68 -18.03 2.01
N TYR A 48 -5.87 -17.38 0.87
CA TYR A 48 -7.20 -17.18 0.27
C TYR A 48 -7.28 -17.62 -1.20
N GLY A 49 -6.20 -18.09 -1.78
CA GLY A 49 -6.18 -18.48 -3.19
C GLY A 49 -6.38 -17.31 -4.15
N LEU A 50 -6.14 -16.08 -3.69
CA LEU A 50 -6.33 -14.88 -4.49
C LEU A 50 -5.01 -14.45 -5.11
N ARG A 51 -4.87 -14.67 -6.41
CA ARG A 51 -3.72 -14.22 -7.17
C ARG A 51 -4.00 -12.87 -7.80
N MET A 52 -3.10 -11.91 -7.60
CA MET A 52 -3.20 -10.59 -8.24
C MET A 52 -2.77 -10.71 -9.70
N ILE A 53 -3.74 -10.55 -10.61
CA ILE A 53 -3.53 -10.73 -12.06
C ILE A 53 -3.05 -9.44 -12.71
N ARG A 54 -3.62 -8.30 -12.30
CA ARG A 54 -3.28 -6.99 -12.81
C ARG A 54 -3.56 -5.92 -11.77
N ALA A 55 -2.98 -4.76 -11.97
CA ALA A 55 -3.28 -3.59 -11.15
C ALA A 55 -3.36 -2.34 -12.01
N GLU A 56 -4.17 -1.40 -11.57
CA GLU A 56 -4.23 -0.04 -12.13
C GLU A 56 -3.66 0.92 -11.12
N GLU A 57 -2.80 1.82 -11.55
CA GLU A 57 -2.20 2.82 -10.67
C GLU A 57 -2.45 4.21 -11.21
N ARG A 58 -2.71 5.16 -10.28
CA ARG A 58 -2.74 6.59 -10.54
C ARG A 58 -1.75 7.25 -9.61
N ILE A 59 -0.90 8.10 -10.18
CA ILE A 59 0.18 8.74 -9.47
C ILE A 59 -0.02 10.25 -9.56
N ARG A 60 0.08 10.93 -8.42
CA ARG A 60 -0.06 12.38 -8.34
C ARG A 60 0.78 12.95 -7.21
N ALA A 61 1.13 14.22 -7.31
CA ALA A 61 1.80 14.94 -6.25
C ALA A 61 0.75 15.55 -5.29
N VAL A 62 0.95 15.38 -4.00
CA VAL A 62 0.07 15.95 -2.98
C VAL A 62 0.89 16.53 -1.83
N PRO A 63 0.40 17.59 -1.14
CA PRO A 63 1.06 18.06 0.08
C PRO A 63 0.69 17.16 1.25
N ALA A 64 1.61 16.98 2.20
CA ALA A 64 1.34 16.28 3.44
C ALA A 64 0.39 17.10 4.31
N GLY A 65 -0.78 16.55 4.64
CA GLY A 65 -1.63 17.10 5.68
C GLY A 65 -1.02 16.87 7.05
N GLN A 66 -1.60 17.47 8.10
CA GLN A 66 -1.03 17.41 9.45
C GLN A 66 -0.90 15.98 9.98
N GLU A 67 -1.94 15.16 9.79
CA GLU A 67 -1.93 13.78 10.27
C GLU A 67 -0.86 12.95 9.57
N VAL A 68 -0.82 13.00 8.24
CA VAL A 68 0.17 12.26 7.45
C VAL A 68 1.58 12.74 7.76
N ALA A 69 1.78 14.05 7.86
CA ALA A 69 3.06 14.64 8.21
C ALA A 69 3.57 14.12 9.57
N GLY A 70 2.67 14.00 10.54
CA GLY A 70 3.00 13.44 11.86
C GLY A 70 3.48 11.99 11.78
N HIS A 71 2.79 11.16 10.98
CA HIS A 71 3.20 9.77 10.79
C HIS A 71 4.55 9.64 10.08
N LEU A 72 4.80 10.49 9.11
CA LEU A 72 6.04 10.46 8.32
C LEU A 72 7.17 11.30 8.94
N ARG A 73 6.90 12.00 10.04
CA ARG A 73 7.86 12.85 10.75
C ARG A 73 8.46 13.92 9.85
N VAL A 74 7.59 14.61 9.13
CA VAL A 74 7.96 15.72 8.24
C VAL A 74 7.05 16.92 8.52
N PRO A 75 7.44 18.14 8.13
CA PRO A 75 6.55 19.29 8.24
C PRO A 75 5.29 19.13 7.38
N ALA A 76 4.17 19.66 7.86
CA ALA A 76 2.96 19.76 7.05
C ALA A 76 3.26 20.55 5.77
N GLY A 77 2.67 20.13 4.65
CA GLY A 77 2.93 20.72 3.34
C GLY A 77 4.11 20.09 2.58
N THR A 78 4.88 19.19 3.21
CA THR A 78 5.95 18.48 2.50
C THR A 78 5.36 17.76 1.27
N PRO A 79 5.97 17.88 0.08
CA PRO A 79 5.49 17.19 -1.11
C PRO A 79 5.59 15.67 -0.96
N LEU A 80 4.53 14.98 -1.32
CA LEU A 80 4.46 13.52 -1.33
C LEU A 80 4.07 13.03 -2.71
N LEU A 81 4.55 11.85 -3.06
CA LEU A 81 4.04 11.10 -4.19
C LEU A 81 2.89 10.24 -3.68
N CYS A 82 1.70 10.45 -4.22
CA CYS A 82 0.53 9.65 -3.91
C CYS A 82 0.34 8.60 -5.01
N VAL A 83 0.39 7.33 -4.63
CA VAL A 83 0.16 6.20 -5.55
C VAL A 83 -1.13 5.52 -5.14
N ASP A 84 -2.18 5.68 -5.94
CA ASP A 84 -3.45 4.97 -5.75
C ASP A 84 -3.45 3.74 -6.65
N ARG A 85 -3.67 2.57 -6.05
CA ARG A 85 -3.66 1.29 -6.76
C ARG A 85 -4.94 0.52 -6.52
N ILE A 86 -5.46 -0.10 -7.59
CA ILE A 86 -6.51 -1.11 -7.49
C ILE A 86 -5.93 -2.40 -8.05
N ALA A 87 -5.96 -3.47 -7.26
CA ALA A 87 -5.48 -4.78 -7.68
C ALA A 87 -6.67 -5.71 -7.96
N PHE A 88 -6.56 -6.44 -9.05
CA PHE A 88 -7.61 -7.32 -9.57
C PHE A 88 -7.14 -8.77 -9.59
N THR A 89 -8.04 -9.66 -9.22
CA THR A 89 -7.86 -11.10 -9.36
C THR A 89 -8.57 -11.61 -10.62
N TYR A 90 -8.83 -12.90 -10.71
CA TYR A 90 -9.50 -13.51 -11.84
C TYR A 90 -10.84 -12.87 -12.16
N GLY A 91 -11.18 -12.78 -13.44
CA GLY A 91 -12.44 -12.22 -13.90
C GLY A 91 -12.58 -10.72 -13.68
N ASP A 92 -11.46 -9.99 -13.67
CA ASP A 92 -11.44 -8.55 -13.42
C ASP A 92 -12.10 -8.14 -12.09
N MET A 93 -12.01 -8.99 -11.08
CA MET A 93 -12.61 -8.71 -9.77
C MET A 93 -11.64 -7.86 -8.95
N PRO A 94 -12.02 -6.61 -8.59
CA PRO A 94 -11.18 -5.79 -7.71
C PRO A 94 -11.23 -6.35 -6.29
N VAL A 95 -10.06 -6.51 -5.68
CA VAL A 95 -9.95 -7.09 -4.33
C VAL A 95 -9.18 -6.24 -3.34
N GLU A 96 -8.33 -5.33 -3.83
CA GLU A 96 -7.54 -4.45 -2.96
C GLU A 96 -7.51 -3.05 -3.53
N TRP A 97 -7.72 -2.06 -2.66
CA TRP A 97 -7.51 -0.63 -2.93
C TRP A 97 -6.41 -0.16 -2.00
N ARG A 98 -5.36 0.41 -2.55
CA ARG A 98 -4.21 0.83 -1.76
C ARG A 98 -3.83 2.25 -2.13
N ARG A 99 -3.55 3.06 -1.11
CA ARG A 99 -2.95 4.39 -1.28
C ARG A 99 -1.62 4.42 -0.57
N GLY A 100 -0.54 4.66 -1.32
CA GLY A 100 0.77 4.91 -0.75
C GLY A 100 1.09 6.40 -0.80
N LEU A 101 1.41 6.98 0.35
CA LEU A 101 1.87 8.36 0.46
C LEU A 101 3.36 8.32 0.75
N CYS A 102 4.16 8.72 -0.24
CA CYS A 102 5.58 8.44 -0.26
C CYS A 102 6.42 9.71 -0.18
N LEU A 103 7.40 9.72 0.72
CA LEU A 103 8.47 10.71 0.69
C LEU A 103 9.40 10.37 -0.46
N THR A 104 9.84 11.40 -1.20
CA THR A 104 10.71 11.21 -2.37
C THR A 104 12.05 11.89 -2.21
N ASP A 105 12.35 12.44 -1.04
CA ASP A 105 13.65 13.00 -0.72
C ASP A 105 14.70 11.87 -0.69
N GLY A 106 15.52 11.80 -1.73
CA GLY A 106 16.50 10.73 -1.92
C GLY A 106 15.93 9.41 -2.50
N PHE A 107 14.64 9.37 -2.84
CA PHE A 107 13.97 8.19 -3.38
C PHE A 107 13.10 8.55 -4.57
N SER A 108 12.79 7.56 -5.40
CA SER A 108 11.93 7.76 -6.56
C SER A 108 11.01 6.55 -6.78
N TYR A 109 9.91 6.78 -7.49
CA TYR A 109 9.11 5.70 -8.03
C TYR A 109 9.83 5.16 -9.27
N PHE A 110 10.15 3.86 -9.25
CA PHE A 110 10.82 3.20 -10.35
C PHE A 110 9.84 2.25 -11.05
N ASN A 111 9.76 2.36 -12.37
CA ASN A 111 8.96 1.45 -13.18
C ASN A 111 9.79 1.04 -14.40
N GLU A 112 9.92 -0.25 -14.60
CA GLU A 112 10.62 -0.80 -15.76
C GLU A 112 9.60 -1.19 -16.82
N LEU A 113 9.79 -0.66 -18.03
CA LEU A 113 8.93 -0.91 -19.17
C LEU A 113 9.62 -1.88 -20.12
N ALA A 114 9.01 -3.02 -20.33
CA ALA A 114 9.54 -4.05 -21.22
C ALA A 114 9.09 -3.85 -22.67
#